data_1f4d54924428e6c72d7c0a99b0db91cb
#
_entry.id   1f4d54924428e6c72d7c0a99b0db91cb
#
_cell.length_a   1.000
_cell.length_b   1.000
_cell.length_c   1.000
_cell.angle_alpha   90.00
_cell.angle_beta   90.00
_cell.angle_gamma   90.00
#
_symmetry.space_group_name_H-M   'P 1'
#
loop_
_entity.id
_entity.type
_entity.pdbx_description
1 polymer ?
#
loop_
_entity_poly.entity_id
_entity_poly.type
_entity_poly.pdbx_seq_one_letter_code
_entity_poly.pdbx_strand_id
1 'polypeptide(L)'
;RADKRFIQRLKLNLPDLPTQERIADILSAYDDLIETNSRRIELLEQAAQELYKEWFVRFRFPEYENVKFENSLPEGWERNKIQKYYNTCSGGTPSRSNPDYFESGVYPWVKTGEIKDCVIIDTEEYITQEAVNNSSAKVLPAKSVAMAMYGVNIGLLAYFDSEMTCNQACCVFSDKRDFSSKHYLYYYLKSIREYLLLISFGAAQQNLS
;
A
#
# COMPACT_ATOMS: atom_id res chain seq x y z
N ARG A 1 18.90 31.27 -6.79
CA ARG A 1 19.24 30.52 -8.02
C ARG A 1 20.73 30.26 -8.00
N ALA A 2 21.18 29.00 -8.10
CA ALA A 2 22.59 28.66 -8.25
C ALA A 2 23.05 29.17 -9.63
N ASP A 3 24.07 30.02 -9.65
CA ASP A 3 24.67 30.51 -10.91
C ASP A 3 25.47 29.38 -11.56
N LYS A 4 25.27 29.18 -12.87
CA LYS A 4 26.05 28.22 -13.68
C LYS A 4 27.57 28.35 -13.46
N ARG A 5 28.07 29.59 -13.31
CA ARG A 5 29.46 29.86 -13.05
C ARG A 5 29.98 29.35 -11.70
N PHE A 6 29.07 29.29 -10.69
CA PHE A 6 29.40 28.71 -9.39
C PHE A 6 29.61 27.20 -9.52
N ILE A 7 28.66 26.53 -10.20
CA ILE A 7 28.73 25.08 -10.42
C ILE A 7 30.01 24.69 -11.17
N GLN A 8 30.37 25.45 -12.20
CA GLN A 8 31.61 25.21 -12.99
C GLN A 8 32.93 25.36 -12.20
N ARG A 9 32.90 26.03 -11.05
CA ARG A 9 34.06 26.23 -10.17
C ARG A 9 34.17 25.21 -9.04
N LEU A 10 33.22 24.29 -8.93
CA LEU A 10 33.30 23.24 -7.92
C LEU A 10 34.49 22.32 -8.23
N LYS A 11 35.28 22.07 -7.19
CA LYS A 11 36.41 21.14 -7.28
C LYS A 11 35.91 19.73 -7.04
N LEU A 12 36.28 18.81 -7.90
CA LEU A 12 35.99 17.40 -7.78
C LEU A 12 37.27 16.64 -7.45
N ASN A 13 37.23 15.79 -6.46
CA ASN A 13 38.30 14.84 -6.18
C ASN A 13 38.02 13.57 -6.94
N LEU A 14 38.73 13.34 -8.04
CA LEU A 14 38.52 12.15 -8.89
C LEU A 14 39.71 11.20 -8.69
N PRO A 15 39.46 9.90 -8.49
CA PRO A 15 40.50 8.88 -8.55
C PRO A 15 41.00 8.71 -9.99
N ASP A 16 41.97 7.83 -10.19
CA ASP A 16 42.46 7.46 -11.51
C ASP A 16 41.37 6.75 -12.34
N LEU A 17 41.52 6.78 -13.67
CA LEU A 17 40.51 6.28 -14.59
C LEU A 17 40.11 4.81 -14.35
N PRO A 18 41.07 3.85 -14.13
CA PRO A 18 40.71 2.47 -13.82
C PRO A 18 39.85 2.32 -12.56
N THR A 19 40.11 3.14 -11.54
CA THR A 19 39.29 3.16 -10.31
C THR A 19 37.90 3.74 -10.57
N GLN A 20 37.77 4.78 -11.41
CA GLN A 20 36.46 5.32 -11.81
C GLN A 20 35.63 4.29 -12.58
N GLU A 21 36.26 3.59 -13.54
CA GLU A 21 35.60 2.54 -14.32
C GLU A 21 35.08 1.41 -13.39
N ARG A 22 35.91 0.94 -12.47
CA ARG A 22 35.51 -0.09 -11.49
C ARG A 22 34.37 0.36 -10.59
N ILE A 23 34.35 1.61 -10.15
CA ILE A 23 33.25 2.18 -9.36
C ILE A 23 31.98 2.23 -10.21
N ALA A 24 32.08 2.70 -11.46
CA ALA A 24 30.96 2.77 -12.38
C ALA A 24 30.36 1.37 -12.64
N ASP A 25 31.20 0.36 -12.91
CA ASP A 25 30.75 -1.03 -13.14
C ASP A 25 29.99 -1.59 -11.94
N ILE A 26 30.49 -1.34 -10.71
CA ILE A 26 29.82 -1.81 -9.50
C ILE A 26 28.46 -1.10 -9.33
N LEU A 27 28.41 0.21 -9.49
CA LEU A 27 27.17 0.99 -9.32
C LEU A 27 26.14 0.62 -10.39
N SER A 28 26.58 0.50 -11.67
CA SER A 28 25.69 0.10 -12.76
C SER A 28 25.08 -1.29 -12.53
N ALA A 29 25.83 -2.24 -11.96
CA ALA A 29 25.28 -3.56 -11.65
C ALA A 29 24.12 -3.49 -10.62
N TYR A 30 24.18 -2.55 -9.65
CA TYR A 30 23.07 -2.32 -8.72
C TYR A 30 21.88 -1.63 -9.41
N ASP A 31 22.14 -0.65 -10.28
CA ASP A 31 21.09 0.05 -11.02
C ASP A 31 20.34 -0.92 -11.93
N ASP A 32 21.05 -1.80 -12.67
CA ASP A 32 20.48 -2.85 -13.51
C ASP A 32 19.63 -3.85 -12.68
N LEU A 33 20.09 -4.19 -11.49
CA LEU A 33 19.35 -5.08 -10.58
C LEU A 33 18.08 -4.42 -10.06
N ILE A 34 18.12 -3.14 -9.71
CA ILE A 34 16.95 -2.35 -9.29
C ILE A 34 15.94 -2.27 -10.43
N GLU A 35 16.37 -1.95 -11.65
CA GLU A 35 15.49 -1.89 -12.82
C GLU A 35 14.85 -3.25 -13.11
N THR A 36 15.64 -4.32 -13.13
CA THR A 36 15.16 -5.69 -13.35
C THR A 36 14.12 -6.10 -12.31
N ASN A 37 14.39 -5.86 -11.02
CA ASN A 37 13.46 -6.21 -9.95
C ASN A 37 12.19 -5.37 -10.00
N SER A 38 12.29 -4.08 -10.30
CA SER A 38 11.13 -3.20 -10.48
C SER A 38 10.23 -3.70 -11.61
N ARG A 39 10.83 -4.09 -12.74
CA ARG A 39 10.09 -4.66 -13.88
C ARG A 39 9.44 -6.01 -13.54
N ARG A 40 10.13 -6.86 -12.77
CA ARG A 40 9.55 -8.14 -12.30
C ARG A 40 8.35 -7.93 -11.40
N ILE A 41 8.42 -6.98 -10.47
CA ILE A 41 7.29 -6.63 -9.58
C ILE A 41 6.10 -6.17 -10.42
N GLU A 42 6.31 -5.24 -11.36
CA GLU A 42 5.25 -4.75 -12.24
C GLU A 42 4.55 -5.89 -13.01
N LEU A 43 5.32 -6.78 -13.61
CA LEU A 43 4.78 -7.92 -14.37
C LEU A 43 4.02 -8.92 -13.49
N LEU A 44 4.51 -9.19 -12.28
CA LEU A 44 3.83 -10.07 -11.33
C LEU A 44 2.52 -9.45 -10.83
N GLU A 45 2.49 -8.15 -10.57
CA GLU A 45 1.26 -7.44 -10.20
C GLU A 45 0.24 -7.44 -11.34
N GLN A 46 0.68 -7.21 -12.59
CA GLN A 46 -0.19 -7.30 -13.76
C GLN A 46 -0.77 -8.72 -13.92
N ALA A 47 0.06 -9.76 -13.78
CA ALA A 47 -0.38 -11.15 -13.86
C ALA A 47 -1.41 -11.48 -12.78
N ALA A 48 -1.19 -11.05 -11.54
CA ALA A 48 -2.12 -11.26 -10.44
C ALA A 48 -3.44 -10.50 -10.65
N GLN A 49 -3.39 -9.28 -11.19
CA GLN A 49 -4.59 -8.50 -11.51
C GLN A 49 -5.41 -9.15 -12.64
N GLU A 50 -4.75 -9.65 -13.70
CA GLU A 50 -5.45 -10.37 -14.76
C GLU A 50 -6.04 -11.69 -14.26
N LEU A 51 -5.32 -12.44 -13.42
CA LEU A 51 -5.85 -13.65 -12.79
C LEU A 51 -7.11 -13.35 -11.95
N TYR A 52 -7.08 -12.26 -11.17
CA TYR A 52 -8.27 -11.81 -10.43
C TYR A 52 -9.44 -11.53 -11.37
N LYS A 53 -9.21 -10.81 -12.48
CA LYS A 53 -10.27 -10.51 -13.46
C LYS A 53 -10.83 -11.78 -14.11
N GLU A 54 -9.96 -12.71 -14.52
CA GLU A 54 -10.40 -13.97 -15.13
C GLU A 54 -11.28 -14.77 -14.17
N TRP A 55 -10.85 -14.92 -12.90
CA TRP A 55 -11.54 -15.77 -11.96
C TRP A 55 -12.79 -15.15 -11.35
N PHE A 56 -12.73 -13.88 -10.97
CA PHE A 56 -13.75 -13.24 -10.13
C PHE A 56 -14.63 -12.22 -10.85
N VAL A 57 -14.21 -11.75 -12.02
CA VAL A 57 -15.00 -10.83 -12.84
C VAL A 57 -15.60 -11.57 -14.05
N ARG A 58 -14.78 -12.37 -14.74
CA ARG A 58 -15.20 -13.14 -15.92
C ARG A 58 -15.66 -14.55 -15.58
N PHE A 59 -15.48 -14.98 -14.33
CA PHE A 59 -15.79 -16.32 -13.81
C PHE A 59 -15.12 -17.48 -14.57
N ARG A 60 -13.91 -17.23 -15.10
CA ARG A 60 -13.11 -18.24 -15.82
C ARG A 60 -12.05 -18.83 -14.89
N PHE A 61 -12.48 -19.38 -13.76
CA PHE A 61 -11.63 -20.11 -12.83
C PHE A 61 -11.46 -21.57 -13.28
N PRO A 62 -10.52 -22.35 -12.73
CA PRO A 62 -10.35 -23.75 -13.10
C PRO A 62 -11.66 -24.53 -13.01
N GLU A 63 -11.97 -25.29 -14.05
CA GLU A 63 -13.20 -26.12 -14.18
C GLU A 63 -14.53 -25.33 -14.25
N TYR A 64 -14.52 -24.02 -14.49
CA TYR A 64 -15.72 -23.18 -14.58
C TYR A 64 -16.75 -23.71 -15.60
N GLU A 65 -16.31 -24.44 -16.63
CA GLU A 65 -17.16 -25.02 -17.66
C GLU A 65 -18.15 -26.07 -17.10
N ASN A 66 -17.78 -26.69 -15.98
CA ASN A 66 -18.59 -27.69 -15.28
C ASN A 66 -19.51 -27.10 -14.19
N VAL A 67 -19.45 -25.79 -13.96
CA VAL A 67 -20.19 -25.11 -12.90
C VAL A 67 -21.46 -24.49 -13.46
N LYS A 68 -22.59 -24.73 -12.81
CA LYS A 68 -23.85 -24.06 -13.14
C LYS A 68 -23.82 -22.62 -12.66
N PHE A 69 -24.55 -21.78 -13.37
CA PHE A 69 -24.72 -20.38 -13.01
C PHE A 69 -26.15 -20.14 -12.54
N GLU A 70 -26.27 -19.54 -11.37
CA GLU A 70 -27.55 -19.11 -10.79
C GLU A 70 -27.49 -17.61 -10.46
N ASN A 71 -28.49 -16.83 -10.89
CA ASN A 71 -28.55 -15.38 -10.67
C ASN A 71 -27.26 -14.62 -11.10
N SER A 72 -26.68 -15.03 -12.22
CA SER A 72 -25.43 -14.47 -12.77
C SER A 72 -24.19 -14.67 -11.87
N LEU A 73 -24.22 -15.68 -11.00
CA LEU A 73 -23.09 -16.13 -10.20
C LEU A 73 -22.86 -17.62 -10.37
N PRO A 74 -21.63 -18.13 -10.24
CA PRO A 74 -21.39 -19.56 -10.16
C PRO A 74 -22.12 -20.17 -8.97
N GLU A 75 -22.59 -21.41 -9.10
CA GLU A 75 -23.26 -22.14 -8.02
C GLU A 75 -22.42 -22.15 -6.74
N GLY A 76 -23.06 -21.86 -5.60
CA GLY A 76 -22.39 -21.72 -4.31
C GLY A 76 -21.70 -20.37 -4.04
N TRP A 77 -21.71 -19.46 -5.00
CA TRP A 77 -21.18 -18.10 -4.78
C TRP A 77 -22.27 -17.14 -4.29
N GLU A 78 -21.91 -16.26 -3.36
CA GLU A 78 -22.81 -15.27 -2.78
C GLU A 78 -22.26 -13.86 -2.91
N ARG A 79 -23.14 -12.89 -3.15
CA ARG A 79 -22.82 -11.45 -3.01
C ARG A 79 -23.15 -11.00 -1.60
N ASN A 80 -22.15 -10.52 -0.89
CA ASN A 80 -22.30 -10.02 0.48
C ASN A 80 -21.57 -8.69 0.68
N LYS A 81 -21.96 -7.98 1.74
CA LYS A 81 -21.26 -6.75 2.15
C LYS A 81 -19.89 -7.08 2.71
N ILE A 82 -18.89 -6.23 2.45
CA ILE A 82 -17.51 -6.37 2.98
C ILE A 82 -17.51 -6.58 4.49
N GLN A 83 -18.36 -5.85 5.22
CA GLN A 83 -18.47 -5.96 6.68
C GLN A 83 -18.85 -7.37 7.20
N LYS A 84 -19.34 -8.28 6.35
CA LYS A 84 -19.60 -9.66 6.74
C LYS A 84 -18.29 -10.43 6.99
N TYR A 85 -17.26 -10.13 6.23
CA TYR A 85 -16.00 -10.87 6.18
C TYR A 85 -14.82 -10.14 6.80
N TYR A 86 -14.84 -8.80 6.78
CA TYR A 86 -13.75 -7.96 7.24
C TYR A 86 -14.19 -7.00 8.32
N ASN A 87 -13.32 -6.79 9.31
CA ASN A 87 -13.41 -5.63 10.19
C ASN A 87 -12.84 -4.43 9.45
N THR A 88 -13.46 -3.28 9.62
CA THR A 88 -12.93 -2.02 9.08
C THR A 88 -12.70 -1.06 10.23
N CYS A 89 -11.58 -0.39 10.22
CA CYS A 89 -11.29 0.68 11.17
C CYS A 89 -10.40 1.74 10.54
N SER A 90 -10.44 2.93 11.09
CA SER A 90 -9.44 3.97 10.85
C SER A 90 -8.42 3.99 11.98
N GLY A 91 -7.26 4.51 11.68
CA GLY A 91 -6.25 4.76 12.70
C GLY A 91 -6.48 6.06 13.43
N GLY A 92 -5.42 6.59 14.02
CA GLY A 92 -5.42 7.83 14.76
C GLY A 92 -4.06 8.51 14.73
N THR A 93 -4.07 9.81 15.02
CA THR A 93 -2.85 10.63 15.13
C THR A 93 -2.65 11.00 16.58
N PRO A 94 -1.59 10.50 17.23
CA PRO A 94 -1.21 10.96 18.57
C PRO A 94 -0.87 12.45 18.54
N SER A 95 -1.03 13.13 19.68
CA SER A 95 -0.76 14.55 19.77
C SER A 95 0.71 14.87 19.46
N ARG A 96 0.94 15.69 18.44
CA ARG A 96 2.29 16.17 18.09
C ARG A 96 2.90 17.12 19.13
N SER A 97 2.11 17.62 20.07
CA SER A 97 2.61 18.43 21.18
C SER A 97 3.33 17.61 22.26
N ASN A 98 3.20 16.29 22.21
CA ASN A 98 3.93 15.38 23.09
C ASN A 98 4.98 14.59 22.31
N PRO A 99 6.27 14.99 22.32
CA PRO A 99 7.34 14.30 21.62
C PRO A 99 7.53 12.85 22.06
N ASP A 100 7.27 12.54 23.34
CA ASP A 100 7.45 11.22 23.94
C ASP A 100 6.59 10.14 23.24
N TYR A 101 5.54 10.55 22.54
CA TYR A 101 4.71 9.63 21.75
C TYR A 101 5.41 9.10 20.49
N PHE A 102 6.47 9.77 20.04
CA PHE A 102 7.22 9.43 18.81
C PHE A 102 8.67 9.03 19.09
N GLU A 103 9.25 9.52 20.19
CA GLU A 103 10.61 9.17 20.58
C GLU A 103 10.67 7.71 21.04
N SER A 104 11.61 6.92 20.48
CA SER A 104 11.74 5.49 20.77
C SER A 104 10.48 4.68 20.51
N GLY A 105 9.70 5.07 19.49
CA GLY A 105 8.50 4.35 19.04
C GLY A 105 8.81 2.91 18.67
N VAL A 106 7.88 2.01 18.97
CA VAL A 106 8.00 0.56 18.69
C VAL A 106 7.00 0.09 17.64
N TYR A 107 5.93 0.85 17.42
CA TYR A 107 4.92 0.54 16.40
C TYR A 107 5.12 1.41 15.18
N PRO A 108 5.33 0.82 13.98
CA PRO A 108 5.34 1.56 12.73
C PRO A 108 4.03 2.35 12.58
N TRP A 109 4.10 3.63 12.23
CA TRP A 109 2.94 4.51 12.09
C TRP A 109 2.78 5.01 10.66
N VAL A 110 1.91 4.34 9.92
CA VAL A 110 1.67 4.57 8.50
C VAL A 110 0.90 5.87 8.27
N LYS A 111 1.44 6.72 7.41
CA LYS A 111 0.77 7.90 6.86
C LYS A 111 0.20 7.59 5.47
N THR A 112 -0.87 8.24 5.06
CA THR A 112 -1.45 8.06 3.71
C THR A 112 -0.45 8.30 2.58
N GLY A 113 0.58 9.12 2.80
CA GLY A 113 1.67 9.35 1.84
C GLY A 113 2.51 8.12 1.52
N GLU A 114 2.52 7.12 2.41
CA GLU A 114 3.26 5.87 2.26
C GLU A 114 2.43 4.77 1.57
N ILE A 115 1.11 4.96 1.44
CA ILE A 115 0.21 4.02 0.74
C ILE A 115 0.29 4.29 -0.77
N LYS A 116 0.96 3.38 -1.51
CA LYS A 116 1.28 3.55 -2.95
C LYS A 116 1.14 2.26 -3.75
N ASP A 117 0.07 1.47 -3.49
CA ASP A 117 -0.12 0.13 -4.06
C ASP A 117 1.07 -0.80 -3.78
N CYS A 118 1.49 -0.88 -2.53
CA CYS A 118 2.72 -1.55 -2.11
C CYS A 118 2.52 -2.42 -0.87
N VAL A 119 3.54 -3.19 -0.53
CA VAL A 119 3.68 -3.78 0.80
C VAL A 119 4.44 -2.79 1.67
N ILE A 120 3.88 -2.42 2.82
CA ILE A 120 4.58 -1.61 3.80
C ILE A 120 5.29 -2.54 4.77
N ILE A 121 6.60 -2.52 4.73
CA ILE A 121 7.49 -3.30 5.60
C ILE A 121 7.92 -2.44 6.78
N ASP A 122 8.14 -1.15 6.50
CA ASP A 122 8.66 -0.16 7.43
C ASP A 122 8.03 1.21 7.15
N THR A 123 8.11 2.15 8.10
CA THR A 123 7.55 3.49 8.02
C THR A 123 8.58 4.54 8.42
N GLU A 124 8.36 5.78 7.96
CA GLU A 124 9.21 6.91 8.33
C GLU A 124 9.13 7.26 9.82
N GLU A 125 7.99 6.98 10.45
CA GLU A 125 7.74 7.33 11.84
C GLU A 125 7.19 6.13 12.61
N TYR A 126 7.50 6.13 13.89
CA TYR A 126 7.02 5.13 14.84
C TYR A 126 6.31 5.83 15.99
N ILE A 127 5.41 5.12 16.68
CA ILE A 127 4.78 5.59 17.88
C ILE A 127 5.00 4.62 19.05
N THR A 128 4.97 5.14 20.26
CA THR A 128 5.16 4.36 21.47
C THR A 128 3.88 3.66 21.91
N GLN A 129 4.00 2.67 22.81
CA GLN A 129 2.84 2.05 23.45
C GLN A 129 2.00 3.08 24.22
N GLU A 130 2.65 4.08 24.81
CA GLU A 130 1.96 5.17 25.50
C GLU A 130 1.10 5.99 24.55
N ALA A 131 1.62 6.30 23.37
CA ALA A 131 0.86 6.96 22.30
C ALA A 131 -0.39 6.18 21.90
N VAL A 132 -0.27 4.86 21.75
CA VAL A 132 -1.43 3.98 21.46
C VAL A 132 -2.46 4.04 22.60
N ASN A 133 -2.02 3.98 23.84
CA ASN A 133 -2.92 3.97 25.01
C ASN A 133 -3.63 5.31 25.23
N ASN A 134 -2.99 6.43 24.88
CA ASN A 134 -3.47 7.78 25.16
C ASN A 134 -3.98 8.53 23.91
N SER A 135 -4.22 7.83 22.81
CA SER A 135 -4.76 8.43 21.58
C SER A 135 -5.79 7.53 20.91
N SER A 136 -6.28 7.97 19.75
CA SER A 136 -7.15 7.15 18.89
C SER A 136 -6.37 6.15 18.01
N ALA A 137 -5.04 6.13 18.05
CA ALA A 137 -4.23 5.17 17.32
C ALA A 137 -4.51 3.75 17.81
N LYS A 138 -4.49 2.79 16.88
CA LYS A 138 -4.75 1.38 17.17
C LYS A 138 -3.66 0.54 16.54
N VAL A 139 -3.23 -0.50 17.25
CA VAL A 139 -2.41 -1.55 16.65
C VAL A 139 -3.29 -2.42 15.78
N LEU A 140 -2.91 -2.54 14.52
CA LEU A 140 -3.64 -3.22 13.46
C LEU A 140 -2.90 -4.51 13.12
N PRO A 141 -3.62 -5.61 12.88
CA PRO A 141 -2.98 -6.91 12.61
C PRO A 141 -2.07 -6.88 11.39
N ALA A 142 -1.01 -7.69 11.42
CA ALA A 142 -0.23 -8.02 10.24
C ALA A 142 -1.14 -8.52 9.10
N LYS A 143 -0.71 -8.29 7.86
CA LYS A 143 -1.41 -8.71 6.63
C LYS A 143 -2.76 -8.02 6.41
N SER A 144 -3.08 -6.96 7.16
CA SER A 144 -4.23 -6.10 6.87
C SER A 144 -4.03 -5.35 5.55
N VAL A 145 -5.15 -5.04 4.89
CA VAL A 145 -5.18 -4.17 3.70
C VAL A 145 -5.54 -2.77 4.14
N ALA A 146 -4.72 -1.78 3.81
CA ALA A 146 -4.99 -0.38 4.08
C ALA A 146 -5.35 0.35 2.78
N MET A 147 -6.29 1.30 2.86
CA MET A 147 -6.66 2.20 1.77
C MET A 147 -6.55 3.65 2.24
N ALA A 148 -5.92 4.48 1.43
CA ALA A 148 -5.88 5.91 1.67
C ALA A 148 -7.26 6.53 1.35
N MET A 149 -7.83 7.27 2.32
CA MET A 149 -9.17 7.84 2.21
C MET A 149 -9.17 9.29 1.75
N TYR A 150 -8.04 9.99 1.85
CA TYR A 150 -7.89 11.41 1.54
C TYR A 150 -6.62 11.72 0.76
N GLY A 151 -6.61 12.90 0.13
CA GLY A 151 -5.43 13.50 -0.48
C GLY A 151 -5.06 12.89 -1.83
N VAL A 152 -3.82 13.11 -2.24
CA VAL A 152 -3.33 12.70 -3.57
C VAL A 152 -3.26 11.17 -3.76
N ASN A 153 -3.22 10.43 -2.66
CA ASN A 153 -3.15 8.96 -2.67
C ASN A 153 -4.53 8.30 -2.46
N ILE A 154 -5.62 9.06 -2.52
CA ILE A 154 -6.97 8.54 -2.33
C ILE A 154 -7.23 7.30 -3.19
N GLY A 155 -7.73 6.22 -2.57
CA GLY A 155 -8.01 4.95 -3.22
C GLY A 155 -6.77 4.07 -3.49
N LEU A 156 -5.53 4.54 -3.20
CA LEU A 156 -4.36 3.68 -3.22
C LEU A 156 -4.38 2.72 -2.05
N LEU A 157 -3.77 1.57 -2.23
CA LEU A 157 -3.81 0.44 -1.31
C LEU A 157 -2.41 0.07 -0.80
N ALA A 158 -2.36 -0.59 0.35
CA ALA A 158 -1.15 -1.22 0.84
C ALA A 158 -1.48 -2.49 1.64
N TYR A 159 -0.50 -3.42 1.71
CA TYR A 159 -0.49 -4.48 2.71
C TYR A 159 0.42 -4.11 3.87
N PHE A 160 0.02 -4.45 5.07
CA PHE A 160 0.89 -4.40 6.24
C PHE A 160 1.65 -5.72 6.39
N ASP A 161 2.98 -5.68 6.34
CA ASP A 161 3.80 -6.89 6.51
C ASP A 161 3.75 -7.41 7.95
N SER A 162 3.76 -6.49 8.91
CA SER A 162 3.70 -6.75 10.35
C SER A 162 2.52 -6.02 11.01
N GLU A 163 2.41 -6.12 12.33
CA GLU A 163 1.51 -5.25 13.10
C GLU A 163 1.95 -3.80 12.97
N MET A 164 1.02 -2.92 12.61
CA MET A 164 1.27 -1.50 12.37
C MET A 164 0.17 -0.65 12.98
N THR A 165 0.44 0.63 13.10
CA THR A 165 -0.54 1.66 13.37
C THR A 165 -0.68 2.56 12.15
N CYS A 166 -1.71 3.38 12.06
CA CYS A 166 -1.85 4.34 10.97
C CYS A 166 -2.58 5.60 11.41
N ASN A 167 -2.51 6.64 10.59
CA ASN A 167 -3.26 7.86 10.83
C ASN A 167 -4.76 7.68 10.53
N GLN A 168 -5.59 8.66 10.91
CA GLN A 168 -7.04 8.64 10.73
C GLN A 168 -7.48 8.68 9.27
N ALA A 169 -6.60 9.02 8.36
CA ALA A 169 -6.89 9.11 6.93
C ALA A 169 -6.73 7.77 6.18
N CYS A 170 -6.48 6.70 6.92
CA CYS A 170 -6.44 5.32 6.39
C CYS A 170 -7.69 4.55 6.81
N CYS A 171 -8.29 3.81 5.88
CA CYS A 171 -9.24 2.75 6.18
C CYS A 171 -8.52 1.41 6.10
N VAL A 172 -8.53 0.66 7.20
CA VAL A 172 -7.83 -0.63 7.28
C VAL A 172 -8.82 -1.75 7.42
N PHE A 173 -8.62 -2.78 6.62
CA PHE A 173 -9.43 -3.99 6.57
C PHE A 173 -8.62 -5.14 7.13
N SER A 174 -9.16 -5.80 8.15
CA SER A 174 -8.61 -7.04 8.73
C SER A 174 -9.65 -8.16 8.69
N ASP A 175 -9.19 -9.39 8.51
CA ASP A 175 -10.06 -10.55 8.43
C ASP A 175 -10.79 -10.79 9.76
N LYS A 176 -12.08 -11.13 9.70
CA LYS A 176 -12.86 -11.54 10.87
C LYS A 176 -12.63 -12.98 11.27
N ARG A 177 -12.17 -13.81 10.37
CA ARG A 177 -11.86 -15.24 10.52
C ARG A 177 -10.66 -15.54 9.64
N ASP A 178 -10.00 -16.67 9.82
CA ASP A 178 -8.98 -17.19 8.89
C ASP A 178 -9.53 -17.47 7.46
N PHE A 179 -10.49 -16.71 7.06
CA PHE A 179 -11.12 -16.72 5.75
C PHE A 179 -10.24 -15.88 4.82
N SER A 180 -9.10 -16.42 4.56
CA SER A 180 -8.05 -15.76 3.87
C SER A 180 -8.46 -15.32 2.49
N SER A 181 -8.65 -14.06 2.31
CA SER A 181 -8.23 -13.52 1.04
C SER A 181 -8.00 -12.02 1.10
N LYS A 182 -7.02 -11.63 1.92
CA LYS A 182 -6.41 -10.31 1.80
C LYS A 182 -6.06 -9.98 0.33
N HIS A 183 -5.56 -10.97 -0.42
CA HIS A 183 -5.25 -10.81 -1.84
C HIS A 183 -6.52 -10.58 -2.68
N TYR A 184 -7.58 -11.33 -2.44
CA TYR A 184 -8.88 -11.10 -3.09
C TYR A 184 -9.39 -9.68 -2.79
N LEU A 185 -9.44 -9.28 -1.52
CA LEU A 185 -9.90 -7.95 -1.12
C LEU A 185 -9.05 -6.84 -1.76
N TYR A 186 -7.73 -7.00 -1.78
CA TYR A 186 -6.82 -6.03 -2.39
C TYR A 186 -7.15 -5.82 -3.87
N TYR A 187 -7.22 -6.90 -4.65
CA TYR A 187 -7.53 -6.79 -6.08
C TYR A 187 -8.98 -6.38 -6.35
N TYR A 188 -9.92 -6.77 -5.49
CA TYR A 188 -11.28 -6.26 -5.54
C TYR A 188 -11.31 -4.73 -5.36
N LEU A 189 -10.73 -4.21 -4.30
CA LEU A 189 -10.67 -2.76 -4.05
C LEU A 189 -9.91 -2.03 -5.16
N LYS A 190 -8.82 -2.61 -5.67
CA LYS A 190 -8.06 -2.07 -6.80
C LYS A 190 -8.92 -2.02 -8.07
N SER A 191 -9.74 -3.04 -8.32
CA SER A 191 -10.62 -3.12 -9.50
C SER A 191 -11.77 -2.10 -9.49
N ILE A 192 -12.26 -1.71 -8.31
CA ILE A 192 -13.35 -0.74 -8.16
C ILE A 192 -12.85 0.68 -7.83
N ARG A 193 -11.54 0.92 -7.87
CA ARG A 193 -10.95 2.22 -7.50
C ARG A 193 -11.55 3.39 -8.28
N GLU A 194 -11.68 3.27 -9.60
CA GLU A 194 -12.26 4.33 -10.43
C GLU A 194 -13.70 4.65 -10.00
N TYR A 195 -14.48 3.63 -9.69
CA TYR A 195 -15.84 3.81 -9.16
C TYR A 195 -15.81 4.51 -7.79
N LEU A 196 -14.92 4.11 -6.88
CA LEU A 196 -14.76 4.77 -5.58
C LEU A 196 -14.36 6.25 -5.75
N LEU A 197 -13.47 6.55 -6.66
CA LEU A 197 -13.08 7.92 -6.98
C LEU A 197 -14.27 8.72 -7.52
N LEU A 198 -15.07 8.16 -8.43
CA LEU A 198 -16.25 8.84 -8.98
C LEU A 198 -17.26 9.22 -7.89
N ILE A 199 -17.53 8.35 -6.93
CA ILE A 199 -18.48 8.65 -5.84
C ILE A 199 -17.90 9.62 -4.80
N SER A 200 -16.58 9.79 -4.75
CA SER A 200 -15.91 10.77 -3.88
C SER A 200 -15.97 12.23 -4.41
N PHE A 201 -16.32 12.43 -5.66
CA PHE A 201 -16.39 13.73 -6.37
C PHE A 201 -17.58 14.59 -5.97
N GLY A 202 -17.99 14.66 -4.73
CA GLY A 202 -19.10 15.50 -4.28
C GLY A 202 -18.73 16.55 -3.23
N ALA A 203 -17.49 16.53 -2.71
CA ALA A 203 -17.04 17.40 -1.64
C ALA A 203 -15.91 18.32 -2.10
N ALA A 204 -15.78 19.49 -1.47
CA ALA A 204 -14.70 20.44 -1.71
C ALA A 204 -13.29 19.85 -1.49
N GLN A 205 -13.21 18.74 -0.78
CA GLN A 205 -12.02 17.92 -0.63
C GLN A 205 -12.41 16.46 -0.89
N GLN A 206 -11.76 15.81 -1.85
CA GLN A 206 -12.02 14.41 -2.18
C GLN A 206 -11.85 13.52 -0.94
N ASN A 207 -12.87 12.78 -0.60
CA ASN A 207 -12.95 11.98 0.60
C ASN A 207 -13.84 10.75 0.34
N LEU A 208 -13.39 9.56 0.76
CA LEU A 208 -14.11 8.29 0.67
C LEU A 208 -14.83 7.92 2.00
N SER A 209 -14.90 8.83 2.98
CA SER A 209 -15.58 8.59 4.26
C SER A 209 -17.09 8.85 4.20
#